data_d4801d03b345e51acdefcdad0f41736a
#
_entry.id   d4801d03b345e51acdefcdad0f41736a
#
_cell.length_a   1.000
_cell.length_b   1.000
_cell.length_c   1.000
_cell.angle_alpha   90.00
_cell.angle_beta   90.00
_cell.angle_gamma   90.00
#
_symmetry.space_group_name_H-M   'P 1'
#
loop_
_entity.id
_entity.type
_entity.pdbx_description
1 polymer ?
#
loop_
_entity_poly.entity_id
_entity_poly.type
_entity_poly.pdbx_seq_one_letter_code
_entity_poly.pdbx_strand_id
1 'polypeptide(L)'
;MIRPVNGSGMKRMALLNDLSCFGKCSLSVAMPILSACGVETVPLPTVILSTHTASGFGDYVMRDMTDEMKAFATHWKKLDVKFDGICTGFFASAEQIRFAESFLRDFGGKDTLIVVDPVLGDNGALYGCFSEEYVQAMRTLCKAARLITPNHTEAALLAGCPMDTDVNELLEKLPVENVIITGVRRGEEIGYCARLDGEYTEIFRPCIPQTLHSTGDVFVSALCGALMNGKTMPRALEDAAKFCDDCVQKTVKRGEAHWYSLAFEDVLKEERER
;
A
#
# COMPACT_ATOMS: atom_id res chain seq x y z
N MET A 1 -8.28 29.46 20.98
CA MET A 1 -6.83 29.37 20.64
C MET A 1 -6.58 27.93 20.14
N ILE A 2 -6.09 27.76 18.90
CA ILE A 2 -5.73 26.43 18.35
C ILE A 2 -4.42 25.99 19.01
N ARG A 3 -4.39 24.74 19.52
CA ARG A 3 -3.16 24.18 20.12
C ARG A 3 -2.24 23.65 19.01
N PRO A 4 -0.90 23.75 19.18
CA PRO A 4 0.04 23.11 18.25
C PRO A 4 -0.22 21.59 18.14
N VAL A 5 -0.18 21.04 16.93
CA VAL A 5 -0.39 19.62 16.67
C VAL A 5 0.89 18.90 16.21
N ASN A 6 1.99 19.65 16.01
CA ASN A 6 3.30 19.12 15.62
C ASN A 6 4.26 19.08 16.82
N GLY A 7 5.37 18.31 16.69
CA GLY A 7 6.44 18.28 17.68
C GLY A 7 6.23 17.25 18.82
N SER A 8 5.35 16.27 18.63
CA SER A 8 5.15 15.17 19.59
C SER A 8 6.35 14.23 19.72
N GLY A 9 7.32 14.31 18.82
CA GLY A 9 8.43 13.37 18.71
C GLY A 9 8.08 12.03 18.06
N MET A 10 6.79 11.77 17.83
CA MET A 10 6.33 10.58 17.08
C MET A 10 6.37 10.84 15.58
N LYS A 11 6.81 9.86 14.82
CA LYS A 11 6.68 9.86 13.36
C LYS A 11 5.21 9.72 12.96
N ARG A 12 4.76 10.54 12.03
CA ARG A 12 3.36 10.59 11.58
C ARG A 12 3.25 10.26 10.10
N MET A 13 2.33 9.35 9.75
CA MET A 13 2.06 8.95 8.37
C MET A 13 0.60 9.15 7.98
N ALA A 14 0.37 9.92 6.90
CA ALA A 14 -0.95 9.99 6.27
C ALA A 14 -1.18 8.76 5.41
N LEU A 15 -2.39 8.19 5.48
CA LEU A 15 -2.80 7.00 4.75
C LEU A 15 -4.01 7.34 3.88
N LEU A 16 -3.80 7.45 2.57
CA LEU A 16 -4.86 7.70 1.57
C LEU A 16 -5.26 6.37 0.95
N ASN A 17 -6.28 5.72 1.48
CA ASN A 17 -6.70 4.39 1.03
C ASN A 17 -8.17 4.14 1.41
N ASP A 18 -8.79 3.06 0.95
CA ASP A 18 -10.15 2.69 1.37
C ASP A 18 -10.18 2.19 2.83
N LEU A 19 -11.36 2.33 3.41
CA LEU A 19 -11.70 1.71 4.69
C LEU A 19 -12.69 0.56 4.48
N SER A 20 -12.21 -0.65 4.45
CA SER A 20 -13.03 -1.85 4.48
C SER A 20 -13.43 -2.20 5.92
N CYS A 21 -14.74 -2.09 6.24
CA CYS A 21 -15.25 -2.28 7.60
C CYS A 21 -15.17 -3.74 8.06
N PHE A 22 -15.56 -4.69 7.20
CA PHE A 22 -15.42 -6.11 7.45
C PHE A 22 -14.54 -6.78 6.39
N GLY A 23 -13.81 -7.83 6.78
CA GLY A 23 -12.83 -8.46 5.89
C GLY A 23 -11.66 -7.51 5.65
N LYS A 24 -10.76 -7.41 6.59
CA LYS A 24 -9.70 -6.40 6.66
C LYS A 24 -8.85 -6.29 5.41
N CYS A 25 -8.84 -5.10 4.83
CA CYS A 25 -7.98 -4.64 3.75
C CYS A 25 -7.63 -3.17 4.00
N SER A 26 -6.65 -2.67 3.30
CA SER A 26 -6.32 -1.25 3.18
C SER A 26 -6.16 -0.55 4.54
N LEU A 27 -6.92 0.49 4.88
CA LEU A 27 -6.77 1.21 6.16
C LEU A 27 -6.95 0.31 7.38
N SER A 28 -7.88 -0.68 7.34
CA SER A 28 -8.10 -1.58 8.47
C SER A 28 -6.94 -2.56 8.72
N VAL A 29 -6.01 -2.69 7.78
CA VAL A 29 -4.72 -3.40 7.89
C VAL A 29 -3.60 -2.43 8.22
N ALA A 30 -3.49 -1.34 7.49
CA ALA A 30 -2.37 -0.42 7.61
C ALA A 30 -2.30 0.27 8.99
N MET A 31 -3.43 0.72 9.53
CA MET A 31 -3.47 1.42 10.81
C MET A 31 -2.93 0.57 11.97
N PRO A 32 -3.39 -0.66 12.22
CA PRO A 32 -2.88 -1.46 13.33
C PRO A 32 -1.41 -1.86 13.15
N ILE A 33 -0.96 -2.21 11.94
CA ILE A 33 0.43 -2.61 11.68
C ILE A 33 1.38 -1.43 11.91
N LEU A 34 1.09 -0.26 11.33
CA LEU A 34 1.92 0.94 11.51
C LEU A 34 1.90 1.44 12.95
N SER A 35 0.75 1.39 13.63
CA SER A 35 0.66 1.75 15.06
C SER A 35 1.51 0.81 15.93
N ALA A 36 1.55 -0.49 15.62
CA ALA A 36 2.44 -1.44 16.30
C ALA A 36 3.92 -1.13 16.07
N CYS A 37 4.26 -0.53 14.91
CA CYS A 37 5.60 0.00 14.63
C CYS A 37 5.91 1.35 15.31
N GLY A 38 5.01 1.89 16.14
CA GLY A 38 5.20 3.18 16.80
C GLY A 38 4.95 4.42 15.92
N VAL A 39 4.28 4.26 14.79
CA VAL A 39 3.94 5.35 13.86
C VAL A 39 2.53 5.86 14.16
N GLU A 40 2.38 7.18 14.33
CA GLU A 40 1.05 7.81 14.40
C GLU A 40 0.39 7.80 13.01
N THR A 41 -0.67 7.03 12.86
CA THR A 41 -1.40 6.91 11.59
C THR A 41 -2.51 7.95 11.49
N VAL A 42 -2.59 8.64 10.35
CA VAL A 42 -3.64 9.63 10.06
C VAL A 42 -4.40 9.18 8.81
N PRO A 43 -5.54 8.49 8.98
CA PRO A 43 -6.31 7.98 7.86
C PRO A 43 -7.03 9.11 7.11
N LEU A 44 -6.98 9.05 5.78
CA LEU A 44 -7.79 9.84 4.86
C LEU A 44 -8.53 8.88 3.94
N PRO A 45 -9.71 8.39 4.35
CA PRO A 45 -10.45 7.40 3.57
C PRO A 45 -10.83 7.92 2.19
N THR A 46 -10.55 7.14 1.15
CA THR A 46 -10.97 7.40 -0.23
C THR A 46 -12.40 6.94 -0.49
N VAL A 47 -12.71 5.77 0.06
CA VAL A 47 -14.08 5.22 0.15
C VAL A 47 -14.24 4.49 1.49
N ILE A 48 -15.49 4.33 1.92
CA ILE A 48 -15.86 3.42 3.02
C ILE A 48 -16.66 2.28 2.43
N LEU A 49 -16.22 1.05 2.69
CA LEU A 49 -16.82 -0.18 2.21
C LEU A 49 -17.39 -1.00 3.37
N SER A 50 -18.59 -1.58 3.18
CA SER A 50 -19.15 -2.51 4.19
C SER A 50 -18.27 -3.74 4.36
N THR A 51 -17.71 -4.25 3.25
CA THR A 51 -16.71 -5.32 3.16
C THR A 51 -15.72 -4.96 2.08
N HIS A 52 -14.54 -5.57 2.03
CA HIS A 52 -13.73 -5.45 0.81
C HIS A 52 -14.39 -6.17 -0.38
N THR A 53 -13.85 -5.96 -1.57
CA THR A 53 -14.50 -6.30 -2.85
C THR A 53 -14.27 -7.73 -3.33
N ALA A 54 -13.76 -8.65 -2.49
CA ALA A 54 -13.60 -10.04 -2.89
C ALA A 54 -14.95 -10.70 -3.20
N SER A 55 -14.97 -11.50 -4.25
CA SER A 55 -16.18 -12.15 -4.78
C SER A 55 -16.94 -13.00 -3.76
N GLY A 56 -16.25 -13.52 -2.74
CA GLY A 56 -16.84 -14.31 -1.66
C GLY A 56 -17.83 -13.54 -0.76
N PHE A 57 -17.80 -12.20 -0.78
CA PHE A 57 -18.77 -11.38 -0.04
C PHE A 57 -20.05 -11.06 -0.84
N GLY A 58 -20.05 -11.28 -2.17
CA GLY A 58 -21.15 -10.85 -3.04
C GLY A 58 -21.20 -9.33 -3.16
N ASP A 59 -22.42 -8.76 -3.01
CA ASP A 59 -22.63 -7.31 -3.08
C ASP A 59 -22.10 -6.61 -1.82
N TYR A 60 -21.61 -5.38 -2.02
CA TYR A 60 -21.11 -4.51 -0.94
C TYR A 60 -21.70 -3.10 -1.04
N VAL A 61 -21.72 -2.40 0.08
CA VAL A 61 -22.09 -0.98 0.13
C VAL A 61 -20.83 -0.15 0.10
N MET A 62 -20.77 0.84 -0.80
CA MET A 62 -19.67 1.79 -0.93
C MET A 62 -20.17 3.22 -0.70
N ARG A 63 -19.35 4.02 -0.03
CA ARG A 63 -19.52 5.46 0.11
C ARG A 63 -18.25 6.14 -0.39
N ASP A 64 -18.39 6.94 -1.44
CA ASP A 64 -17.33 7.82 -1.94
C ASP A 64 -17.04 8.91 -0.91
N MET A 65 -15.77 9.24 -0.69
CA MET A 65 -15.31 10.21 0.31
C MET A 65 -14.59 11.40 -0.34
N THR A 66 -14.78 11.63 -1.64
CA THR A 66 -14.05 12.67 -2.39
C THR A 66 -14.20 14.07 -1.77
N ASP A 67 -15.40 14.45 -1.36
CA ASP A 67 -15.64 15.77 -0.78
C ASP A 67 -15.08 15.85 0.65
N GLU A 68 -15.18 14.79 1.44
CA GLU A 68 -14.61 14.69 2.77
C GLU A 68 -13.08 14.75 2.73
N MET A 69 -12.44 14.09 1.77
CA MET A 69 -10.98 14.17 1.58
C MET A 69 -10.53 15.63 1.40
N LYS A 70 -11.23 16.39 0.54
CA LYS A 70 -10.96 17.81 0.28
C LYS A 70 -11.18 18.66 1.53
N ALA A 71 -12.30 18.42 2.24
CA ALA A 71 -12.65 19.15 3.46
C ALA A 71 -11.65 18.90 4.59
N PHE A 72 -11.25 17.63 4.80
CA PHE A 72 -10.28 17.24 5.83
C PHE A 72 -8.90 17.82 5.55
N ALA A 73 -8.39 17.71 4.32
CA ALA A 73 -7.12 18.31 3.93
C ALA A 73 -7.11 19.82 4.11
N THR A 74 -8.23 20.49 3.75
CA THR A 74 -8.38 21.94 3.96
C THR A 74 -8.31 22.30 5.45
N HIS A 75 -8.92 21.50 6.32
CA HIS A 75 -8.85 21.71 7.77
C HIS A 75 -7.43 21.46 8.29
N TRP A 76 -6.77 20.38 7.86
CA TRP A 76 -5.40 20.06 8.28
C TRP A 76 -4.37 21.12 7.87
N LYS A 77 -4.56 21.77 6.71
CA LYS A 77 -3.76 22.95 6.33
C LYS A 77 -3.91 24.10 7.31
N LYS A 78 -5.13 24.37 7.78
CA LYS A 78 -5.38 25.43 8.80
C LYS A 78 -4.73 25.11 10.15
N LEU A 79 -4.56 23.83 10.46
CA LEU A 79 -3.87 23.34 11.66
C LEU A 79 -2.35 23.24 11.47
N ASP A 80 -1.84 23.50 10.27
CA ASP A 80 -0.42 23.30 9.88
C ASP A 80 0.08 21.89 10.17
N VAL A 81 -0.76 20.86 9.94
CA VAL A 81 -0.38 19.45 10.15
C VAL A 81 0.80 19.10 9.24
N LYS A 82 1.79 18.39 9.80
CA LYS A 82 2.96 17.89 9.07
C LYS A 82 2.99 16.37 9.13
N PHE A 83 3.49 15.76 8.05
CA PHE A 83 3.66 14.32 7.93
C PHE A 83 5.11 13.97 7.65
N ASP A 84 5.63 12.95 8.34
CA ASP A 84 6.93 12.34 8.04
C ASP A 84 6.82 11.32 6.90
N GLY A 85 5.62 10.77 6.68
CA GLY A 85 5.32 9.86 5.59
C GLY A 85 3.91 10.05 5.04
N ILE A 86 3.72 9.69 3.78
CA ILE A 86 2.43 9.62 3.09
C ILE A 86 2.42 8.31 2.30
N CYS A 87 1.42 7.46 2.55
CA CYS A 87 1.20 6.23 1.80
C CYS A 87 -0.17 6.30 1.12
N THR A 88 -0.22 5.91 -0.16
CA THR A 88 -1.47 5.84 -0.91
C THR A 88 -1.74 4.42 -1.36
N GLY A 89 -3.02 4.09 -1.54
CA GLY A 89 -3.48 2.82 -2.09
C GLY A 89 -4.64 3.02 -3.04
N PHE A 90 -5.78 2.39 -2.77
CA PHE A 90 -6.96 2.45 -3.64
C PHE A 90 -7.58 3.85 -3.69
N PHE A 91 -7.94 4.28 -4.89
CA PHE A 91 -8.77 5.45 -5.19
C PHE A 91 -10.00 5.03 -6.01
N ALA A 92 -11.14 5.68 -5.79
CA ALA A 92 -12.36 5.40 -6.53
C ALA A 92 -12.38 6.01 -7.93
N SER A 93 -11.57 7.05 -8.18
CA SER A 93 -11.61 7.81 -9.42
C SER A 93 -10.29 8.53 -9.74
N ALA A 94 -10.10 8.90 -11.02
CA ALA A 94 -8.99 9.78 -11.43
C ALA A 94 -9.04 11.15 -10.74
N GLU A 95 -10.22 11.61 -10.32
CA GLU A 95 -10.37 12.86 -9.54
C GLU A 95 -9.68 12.73 -8.18
N GLN A 96 -9.89 11.61 -7.48
CA GLN A 96 -9.22 11.36 -6.20
C GLN A 96 -7.69 11.24 -6.36
N ILE A 97 -7.20 10.65 -7.46
CA ILE A 97 -5.76 10.59 -7.75
C ILE A 97 -5.20 12.01 -7.96
N ARG A 98 -5.87 12.86 -8.73
CA ARG A 98 -5.48 14.27 -8.91
C ARG A 98 -5.52 15.06 -7.60
N PHE A 99 -6.49 14.76 -6.73
CA PHE A 99 -6.49 15.31 -5.37
C PHE A 99 -5.27 14.82 -4.58
N ALA A 100 -4.94 13.51 -4.65
CA ALA A 100 -3.75 12.98 -3.98
C ALA A 100 -2.46 13.66 -4.46
N GLU A 101 -2.30 13.94 -5.77
CA GLU A 101 -1.17 14.73 -6.27
C GLU A 101 -1.10 16.13 -5.61
N SER A 102 -2.27 16.78 -5.40
CA SER A 102 -2.34 18.05 -4.71
C SER A 102 -1.98 17.91 -3.23
N PHE A 103 -2.46 16.83 -2.60
CA PHE A 103 -2.16 16.51 -1.21
C PHE A 103 -0.65 16.29 -1.00
N LEU A 104 0.01 15.55 -1.91
CA LEU A 104 1.47 15.37 -1.87
C LEU A 104 2.23 16.70 -1.98
N ARG A 105 1.78 17.63 -2.84
CA ARG A 105 2.39 18.97 -2.93
C ARG A 105 2.20 19.81 -1.68
N ASP A 106 1.01 19.70 -1.05
CA ASP A 106 0.63 20.51 0.10
C ASP A 106 1.25 20.05 1.42
N PHE A 107 1.37 18.74 1.60
CA PHE A 107 1.80 18.11 2.84
C PHE A 107 3.14 17.37 2.75
N GLY A 108 3.61 17.05 1.55
CA GLY A 108 4.91 16.46 1.31
C GLY A 108 6.02 17.51 1.41
N GLY A 109 7.14 17.12 1.98
CA GLY A 109 8.38 17.90 2.06
C GLY A 109 9.56 17.10 1.52
N LYS A 110 10.75 17.71 1.53
CA LYS A 110 11.98 17.06 1.04
C LYS A 110 12.29 15.73 1.75
N ASP A 111 11.97 15.67 3.04
CA ASP A 111 12.26 14.52 3.89
C ASP A 111 11.04 13.62 4.15
N THR A 112 9.88 13.94 3.54
CA THR A 112 8.68 13.12 3.66
C THR A 112 8.84 11.85 2.83
N LEU A 113 8.68 10.69 3.45
CA LEU A 113 8.62 9.40 2.77
C LEU A 113 7.29 9.28 2.01
N ILE A 114 7.33 9.28 0.69
CA ILE A 114 6.15 9.08 -0.16
C ILE A 114 6.19 7.67 -0.75
N VAL A 115 5.21 6.85 -0.37
CA VAL A 115 5.00 5.50 -0.89
C VAL A 115 3.69 5.45 -1.64
N VAL A 116 3.71 4.97 -2.88
CA VAL A 116 2.50 4.77 -3.69
C VAL A 116 2.33 3.28 -3.96
N ASP A 117 1.26 2.71 -3.44
CA ASP A 117 0.76 1.41 -3.86
C ASP A 117 -0.24 1.64 -5.00
N PRO A 118 0.16 1.35 -6.26
CA PRO A 118 -0.59 1.82 -7.42
C PRO A 118 -1.69 0.86 -7.83
N VAL A 119 -2.71 0.73 -7.00
CA VAL A 119 -3.84 -0.19 -7.23
C VAL A 119 -4.51 0.07 -8.58
N LEU A 120 -4.25 -0.81 -9.56
CA LEU A 120 -4.76 -0.74 -10.93
C LEU A 120 -5.46 -2.02 -11.38
N GLY A 121 -4.89 -3.17 -11.06
CA GLY A 121 -5.37 -4.44 -11.57
C GLY A 121 -4.60 -5.63 -11.04
N ASP A 122 -5.01 -6.82 -11.42
CA ASP A 122 -4.37 -8.08 -11.04
C ASP A 122 -4.60 -9.15 -12.09
N ASN A 123 -3.80 -10.23 -12.05
CA ASN A 123 -3.93 -11.40 -12.94
C ASN A 123 -3.98 -11.03 -14.44
N GLY A 124 -3.17 -10.04 -14.85
CA GLY A 124 -3.04 -9.61 -16.25
C GLY A 124 -4.15 -8.68 -16.74
N ALA A 125 -5.02 -8.16 -15.88
CA ALA A 125 -6.14 -7.32 -16.27
C ALA A 125 -6.27 -6.07 -15.39
N LEU A 126 -6.62 -4.93 -16.02
CA LEU A 126 -7.09 -3.74 -15.34
C LEU A 126 -8.42 -4.05 -14.64
N TYR A 127 -8.62 -3.56 -13.42
CA TYR A 127 -9.93 -3.69 -12.77
C TYR A 127 -11.02 -3.00 -13.57
N GLY A 128 -12.18 -3.66 -13.72
CA GLY A 128 -13.26 -3.22 -14.59
C GLY A 128 -13.89 -1.88 -14.21
N CYS A 129 -13.62 -1.37 -13.03
CA CYS A 129 -14.04 -0.03 -12.58
C CYS A 129 -13.10 1.09 -13.04
N PHE A 130 -11.93 0.79 -13.59
CA PHE A 130 -10.91 1.78 -13.97
C PHE A 130 -10.88 2.00 -15.50
N SER A 131 -10.47 3.21 -15.87
CA SER A 131 -10.31 3.65 -17.26
C SER A 131 -8.84 3.96 -17.57
N GLU A 132 -8.53 4.18 -18.85
CA GLU A 132 -7.20 4.66 -19.27
C GLU A 132 -6.85 6.02 -18.60
N GLU A 133 -7.84 6.90 -18.40
CA GLU A 133 -7.63 8.15 -17.66
C GLU A 133 -7.13 7.91 -16.23
N TYR A 134 -7.67 6.87 -15.58
CA TYR A 134 -7.25 6.47 -14.24
C TYR A 134 -5.78 5.98 -14.25
N VAL A 135 -5.40 5.16 -15.23
CA VAL A 135 -4.03 4.67 -15.40
C VAL A 135 -3.06 5.83 -15.62
N GLN A 136 -3.41 6.81 -16.46
CA GLN A 136 -2.57 7.99 -16.72
C GLN A 136 -2.42 8.86 -15.47
N ALA A 137 -3.47 9.07 -14.70
CA ALA A 137 -3.40 9.78 -13.44
C ALA A 137 -2.48 9.05 -12.43
N MET A 138 -2.62 7.72 -12.32
CA MET A 138 -1.75 6.91 -11.45
C MET A 138 -0.29 6.95 -11.88
N ARG A 139 0.01 6.92 -13.19
CA ARG A 139 1.38 7.13 -13.71
C ARG A 139 1.96 8.47 -13.26
N THR A 140 1.15 9.51 -13.22
CA THR A 140 1.58 10.84 -12.78
C THR A 140 1.83 10.86 -11.28
N LEU A 141 0.93 10.28 -10.48
CA LEU A 141 1.09 10.19 -9.03
C LEU A 141 2.37 9.42 -8.66
N CYS A 142 2.64 8.28 -9.32
CA CYS A 142 3.83 7.47 -9.08
C CYS A 142 5.15 8.24 -9.25
N LYS A 143 5.22 9.21 -10.18
CA LYS A 143 6.42 10.02 -10.39
C LYS A 143 6.80 10.90 -9.19
N ALA A 144 5.84 11.18 -8.30
CA ALA A 144 6.09 11.93 -7.07
C ALA A 144 6.52 11.02 -5.89
N ALA A 145 6.48 9.70 -6.07
CA ALA A 145 6.81 8.74 -5.03
C ALA A 145 8.33 8.56 -4.86
N ARG A 146 8.75 8.34 -3.61
CA ARG A 146 10.09 7.80 -3.30
C ARG A 146 10.16 6.30 -3.58
N LEU A 147 9.04 5.60 -3.44
CA LEU A 147 8.91 4.17 -3.61
C LEU A 147 7.52 3.82 -4.14
N ILE A 148 7.45 2.89 -5.08
CA ILE A 148 6.19 2.29 -5.53
C ILE A 148 6.22 0.77 -5.35
N THR A 149 5.04 0.16 -5.14
CA THR A 149 4.89 -1.26 -4.81
C THR A 149 3.92 -2.01 -5.74
N PRO A 150 4.02 -1.84 -7.09
CA PRO A 150 3.09 -2.49 -8.00
C PRO A 150 3.20 -4.02 -7.93
N ASN A 151 2.09 -4.73 -8.20
CA ASN A 151 2.18 -6.11 -8.66
C ASN A 151 2.64 -6.15 -10.14
N HIS A 152 2.87 -7.35 -10.69
CA HIS A 152 3.35 -7.48 -12.07
C HIS A 152 2.40 -6.84 -13.10
N THR A 153 1.08 -6.99 -12.94
CA THR A 153 0.06 -6.40 -13.84
C THR A 153 0.10 -4.87 -13.78
N GLU A 154 0.17 -4.32 -12.59
CA GLU A 154 0.26 -2.88 -12.36
C GLU A 154 1.56 -2.29 -12.90
N ALA A 155 2.68 -2.99 -12.72
CA ALA A 155 3.96 -2.61 -13.29
C ALA A 155 3.91 -2.53 -14.83
N ALA A 156 3.30 -3.53 -15.49
CA ALA A 156 3.11 -3.54 -16.94
C ALA A 156 2.20 -2.39 -17.40
N LEU A 157 1.07 -2.15 -16.71
CA LEU A 157 0.17 -1.04 -16.98
C LEU A 157 0.88 0.31 -16.83
N LEU A 158 1.62 0.51 -15.73
CA LEU A 158 2.36 1.74 -15.48
C LEU A 158 3.46 1.99 -16.52
N ALA A 159 4.20 0.94 -16.89
CA ALA A 159 5.24 1.02 -17.91
C ALA A 159 4.69 1.15 -19.35
N GLY A 160 3.41 0.85 -19.57
CA GLY A 160 2.82 0.78 -20.91
C GLY A 160 3.35 -0.40 -21.73
N CYS A 161 3.61 -1.52 -21.06
CA CYS A 161 4.18 -2.73 -21.63
C CYS A 161 3.14 -3.84 -21.75
N PRO A 162 3.38 -4.85 -22.61
CA PRO A 162 2.62 -6.10 -22.61
C PRO A 162 2.65 -6.79 -21.25
N MET A 163 1.58 -7.56 -20.93
CA MET A 163 1.44 -8.22 -19.63
C MET A 163 2.44 -9.37 -19.39
N ASP A 164 3.07 -9.86 -20.45
CA ASP A 164 4.11 -10.90 -20.42
C ASP A 164 5.55 -10.34 -20.42
N THR A 165 5.71 -9.02 -20.26
CA THR A 165 7.03 -8.37 -20.17
C THR A 165 7.80 -8.89 -18.95
N ASP A 166 9.09 -9.19 -19.14
CA ASP A 166 9.98 -9.65 -18.06
C ASP A 166 10.06 -8.62 -16.92
N VAL A 167 10.13 -9.12 -15.70
CA VAL A 167 10.11 -8.28 -14.49
C VAL A 167 11.29 -7.32 -14.41
N ASN A 168 12.49 -7.72 -14.88
CA ASN A 168 13.66 -6.85 -14.86
C ASN A 168 13.49 -5.72 -15.88
N GLU A 169 12.92 -6.01 -17.06
CA GLU A 169 12.58 -4.99 -18.04
C GLU A 169 11.53 -4.00 -17.50
N LEU A 170 10.53 -4.48 -16.75
CA LEU A 170 9.57 -3.59 -16.07
C LEU A 170 10.25 -2.70 -15.03
N LEU A 171 11.15 -3.26 -14.21
CA LEU A 171 11.93 -2.48 -13.23
C LEU A 171 12.75 -1.35 -13.90
N GLU A 172 13.31 -1.60 -15.08
CA GLU A 172 14.07 -0.59 -15.82
C GLU A 172 13.18 0.51 -16.41
N LYS A 173 11.99 0.16 -16.89
CA LYS A 173 11.09 1.09 -17.58
C LYS A 173 10.30 1.99 -16.64
N LEU A 174 10.13 1.60 -15.39
CA LEU A 174 9.38 2.39 -14.42
C LEU A 174 10.18 3.64 -14.00
N PRO A 175 9.61 4.85 -14.14
CA PRO A 175 10.33 6.12 -13.95
C PRO A 175 10.38 6.57 -12.49
N VAL A 176 10.59 5.62 -11.56
CA VAL A 176 10.69 5.87 -10.12
C VAL A 176 11.97 5.26 -9.60
N GLU A 177 12.69 5.94 -8.73
CA GLU A 177 13.99 5.50 -8.22
C GLU A 177 13.93 4.14 -7.52
N ASN A 178 12.91 3.95 -6.67
CA ASN A 178 12.73 2.73 -5.92
C ASN A 178 11.42 2.05 -6.32
N VAL A 179 11.51 0.81 -6.75
CA VAL A 179 10.37 -0.02 -7.19
C VAL A 179 10.49 -1.39 -6.56
N ILE A 180 9.41 -1.89 -5.99
CA ILE A 180 9.27 -3.27 -5.55
C ILE A 180 8.09 -3.88 -6.31
N ILE A 181 8.35 -4.76 -7.27
CA ILE A 181 7.31 -5.54 -7.95
C ILE A 181 6.95 -6.73 -7.06
N THR A 182 5.70 -6.78 -6.62
CA THR A 182 5.18 -7.79 -5.70
C THR A 182 4.50 -8.94 -6.45
N GLY A 183 4.36 -10.10 -5.79
CA GLY A 183 3.62 -11.23 -6.33
C GLY A 183 4.27 -11.88 -7.57
N VAL A 184 5.57 -11.68 -7.78
CA VAL A 184 6.31 -12.27 -8.90
C VAL A 184 6.37 -13.79 -8.72
N ARG A 185 5.95 -14.54 -9.74
CA ARG A 185 5.98 -16.01 -9.71
C ARG A 185 7.17 -16.55 -10.48
N ARG A 186 7.83 -17.56 -9.90
CA ARG A 186 8.96 -18.27 -10.51
C ARG A 186 8.84 -19.77 -10.18
N GLY A 187 8.20 -20.51 -11.06
CA GLY A 187 7.88 -21.93 -10.80
C GLY A 187 6.94 -22.07 -9.59
N GLU A 188 7.39 -22.79 -8.58
CA GLU A 188 6.65 -23.00 -7.32
C GLU A 188 6.92 -21.92 -6.25
N GLU A 189 7.61 -20.85 -6.62
CA GLU A 189 7.93 -19.76 -5.72
C GLU A 189 7.14 -18.49 -6.07
N ILE A 190 6.92 -17.66 -5.07
CA ILE A 190 6.35 -16.32 -5.18
C ILE A 190 7.21 -15.34 -4.39
N GLY A 191 7.32 -14.11 -4.86
CA GLY A 191 8.20 -13.17 -4.17
C GLY A 191 8.13 -11.76 -4.70
N TYR A 192 9.23 -11.07 -4.46
CA TYR A 192 9.45 -9.66 -4.74
C TYR A 192 10.70 -9.50 -5.58
N CYS A 193 10.62 -8.71 -6.64
CA CYS A 193 11.77 -8.24 -7.40
C CYS A 193 11.82 -6.72 -7.26
N ALA A 194 12.98 -6.17 -6.94
CA ALA A 194 13.09 -4.76 -6.63
C ALA A 194 14.34 -4.12 -7.24
N ARG A 195 14.20 -2.82 -7.56
CA ARG A 195 15.30 -1.90 -7.78
C ARG A 195 15.24 -0.84 -6.68
N LEU A 196 16.25 -0.83 -5.82
CA LEU A 196 16.33 0.02 -4.62
C LEU A 196 17.67 0.74 -4.60
N ASP A 197 17.64 2.09 -4.58
CA ASP A 197 18.83 2.94 -4.62
C ASP A 197 19.82 2.56 -5.76
N GLY A 198 19.25 2.11 -6.90
CA GLY A 198 19.99 1.68 -8.10
C GLY A 198 20.41 0.20 -8.12
N GLU A 199 20.26 -0.52 -7.03
CA GLU A 199 20.64 -1.93 -6.92
C GLU A 199 19.42 -2.85 -7.09
N TYR A 200 19.64 -4.00 -7.80
CA TYR A 200 18.62 -5.03 -7.97
C TYR A 200 18.69 -6.05 -6.83
N THR A 201 17.53 -6.41 -6.31
CA THR A 201 17.41 -7.45 -5.29
C THR A 201 16.12 -8.23 -5.49
N GLU A 202 16.10 -9.47 -5.01
CA GLU A 202 14.94 -10.34 -5.06
C GLU A 202 14.81 -11.18 -3.81
N ILE A 203 13.57 -11.48 -3.43
CA ILE A 203 13.23 -12.35 -2.30
C ILE A 203 12.13 -13.29 -2.74
N PHE A 204 12.36 -14.60 -2.70
CA PHE A 204 11.37 -15.61 -3.05
C PHE A 204 11.11 -16.56 -1.89
N ARG A 205 9.89 -17.10 -1.85
CA ARG A 205 9.40 -18.08 -0.88
C ARG A 205 8.54 -19.11 -1.60
N PRO A 206 8.42 -20.36 -1.08
CA PRO A 206 7.49 -21.31 -1.63
C PRO A 206 6.07 -20.75 -1.73
N CYS A 207 5.44 -20.88 -2.90
CA CYS A 207 4.07 -20.42 -3.11
C CYS A 207 3.10 -21.35 -2.41
N ILE A 208 2.21 -20.79 -1.60
CA ILE A 208 1.10 -21.55 -1.01
C ILE A 208 -0.05 -21.52 -2.02
N PRO A 209 -0.59 -22.70 -2.42
CA PRO A 209 -1.63 -22.82 -3.43
C PRO A 209 -3.03 -22.45 -2.85
N GLN A 210 -3.14 -21.26 -2.28
CA GLN A 210 -4.39 -20.73 -1.70
C GLN A 210 -4.53 -19.26 -2.09
N THR A 211 -5.76 -18.86 -2.44
CA THR A 211 -6.06 -17.44 -2.65
C THR A 211 -6.12 -16.74 -1.29
N LEU A 212 -5.27 -15.75 -1.10
CA LEU A 212 -5.17 -14.95 0.11
C LEU A 212 -5.44 -13.48 -0.25
N HIS A 213 -6.21 -12.79 0.60
CA HIS A 213 -6.52 -11.38 0.44
C HIS A 213 -5.66 -10.54 1.37
N SER A 214 -5.43 -9.27 1.01
CA SER A 214 -4.68 -8.27 1.80
C SER A 214 -3.17 -8.51 1.92
N THR A 215 -2.58 -9.39 1.13
CA THR A 215 -1.12 -9.63 1.16
C THR A 215 -0.34 -8.36 0.81
N GLY A 216 -0.80 -7.60 -0.20
CA GLY A 216 -0.23 -6.30 -0.57
C GLY A 216 -0.30 -5.30 0.57
N ASP A 217 -1.49 -5.12 1.18
CA ASP A 217 -1.69 -4.18 2.29
C ASP A 217 -0.79 -4.50 3.50
N VAL A 218 -0.70 -5.77 3.86
CA VAL A 218 0.16 -6.24 4.97
C VAL A 218 1.63 -5.95 4.66
N PHE A 219 2.08 -6.30 3.45
CA PHE A 219 3.45 -6.05 3.01
C PHE A 219 3.79 -4.55 3.00
N VAL A 220 2.98 -3.72 2.34
CA VAL A 220 3.22 -2.27 2.23
C VAL A 220 3.19 -1.61 3.61
N SER A 221 2.29 -2.03 4.50
CA SER A 221 2.19 -1.49 5.85
C SER A 221 3.43 -1.80 6.70
N ALA A 222 3.93 -3.05 6.65
CA ALA A 222 5.15 -3.45 7.33
C ALA A 222 6.39 -2.74 6.75
N LEU A 223 6.46 -2.61 5.42
CA LEU A 223 7.50 -1.88 4.70
C LEU A 223 7.54 -0.42 5.13
N CYS A 224 6.40 0.27 5.13
CA CYS A 224 6.28 1.64 5.60
C CYS A 224 6.71 1.77 7.06
N GLY A 225 6.27 0.85 7.93
CA GLY A 225 6.66 0.84 9.34
C GLY A 225 8.18 0.74 9.54
N ALA A 226 8.84 -0.14 8.78
CA ALA A 226 10.29 -0.31 8.81
C ALA A 226 11.03 0.96 8.32
N LEU A 227 10.58 1.54 7.20
CA LEU A 227 11.17 2.77 6.63
C LEU A 227 10.97 3.97 7.56
N MET A 228 9.79 4.13 8.14
CA MET A 228 9.50 5.20 9.11
C MET A 228 10.39 5.09 10.36
N ASN A 229 10.83 3.89 10.73
CA ASN A 229 11.79 3.63 11.79
C ASN A 229 13.27 3.74 11.35
N GLY A 230 13.52 4.26 10.13
CA GLY A 230 14.88 4.57 9.66
C GLY A 230 15.66 3.36 9.14
N LYS A 231 15.00 2.24 8.84
CA LYS A 231 15.67 1.10 8.17
C LYS A 231 15.99 1.46 6.73
N THR A 232 17.07 0.92 6.20
CA THR A 232 17.40 1.03 4.77
C THR A 232 16.37 0.32 3.90
N MET A 233 16.23 0.71 2.63
CA MET A 233 15.29 0.10 1.69
C MET A 233 15.43 -1.43 1.59
N PRO A 234 16.65 -2.02 1.41
CA PRO A 234 16.80 -3.47 1.37
C PRO A 234 16.38 -4.15 2.68
N ARG A 235 16.73 -3.58 3.83
CA ARG A 235 16.37 -4.15 5.13
C ARG A 235 14.86 -4.06 5.39
N ALA A 236 14.23 -2.97 5.00
CA ALA A 236 12.78 -2.80 5.09
C ALA A 236 12.03 -3.81 4.21
N LEU A 237 12.54 -4.08 3.00
CA LEU A 237 12.02 -5.13 2.12
C LEU A 237 12.10 -6.52 2.77
N GLU A 238 13.27 -6.89 3.34
CA GLU A 238 13.46 -8.17 4.01
C GLU A 238 12.49 -8.36 5.18
N ASP A 239 12.38 -7.34 6.05
CA ASP A 239 11.51 -7.38 7.23
C ASP A 239 10.03 -7.46 6.83
N ALA A 240 9.60 -6.67 5.83
CA ALA A 240 8.23 -6.68 5.33
C ALA A 240 7.87 -8.01 4.66
N ALA A 241 8.78 -8.57 3.85
CA ALA A 241 8.59 -9.87 3.22
C ALA A 241 8.45 -10.99 4.27
N LYS A 242 9.31 -10.96 5.31
CA LYS A 242 9.23 -11.90 6.42
C LYS A 242 7.92 -11.77 7.20
N PHE A 243 7.52 -10.55 7.57
CA PHE A 243 6.27 -10.30 8.29
C PHE A 243 5.04 -10.78 7.49
N CYS A 244 5.01 -10.49 6.18
CA CYS A 244 3.95 -10.97 5.31
C CYS A 244 3.91 -12.51 5.23
N ASP A 245 5.07 -13.17 5.10
CA ASP A 245 5.16 -14.62 5.11
C ASP A 245 4.66 -15.23 6.43
N ASP A 246 5.07 -14.68 7.57
CA ASP A 246 4.59 -15.09 8.89
C ASP A 246 3.05 -14.96 8.99
N CYS A 247 2.47 -13.87 8.47
CA CYS A 247 1.01 -13.67 8.41
C CYS A 247 0.32 -14.72 7.51
N VAL A 248 0.89 -15.01 6.35
CA VAL A 248 0.41 -16.04 5.43
C VAL A 248 0.39 -17.41 6.12
N GLN A 249 1.49 -17.80 6.78
CA GLN A 249 1.60 -19.07 7.51
C GLN A 249 0.56 -19.19 8.63
N LYS A 250 0.29 -18.10 9.37
CA LYS A 250 -0.76 -18.06 10.41
C LYS A 250 -2.15 -18.21 9.82
N THR A 251 -2.41 -17.53 8.69
CA THR A 251 -3.70 -17.58 8.01
C THR A 251 -4.02 -19.01 7.54
N VAL A 252 -3.06 -19.65 6.91
CA VAL A 252 -3.21 -21.04 6.44
C VAL A 252 -3.53 -22.00 7.59
N LYS A 253 -2.90 -21.80 8.75
CA LYS A 253 -3.20 -22.60 9.96
C LYS A 253 -4.61 -22.38 10.52
N ARG A 254 -5.23 -21.22 10.26
CA ARG A 254 -6.63 -20.95 10.63
C ARG A 254 -7.64 -21.64 9.72
N GLY A 255 -7.20 -22.10 8.54
CA GLY A 255 -8.03 -22.80 7.56
C GLY A 255 -9.02 -21.90 6.82
N GLU A 256 -9.92 -22.53 6.06
CA GLU A 256 -10.84 -21.87 5.13
C GLU A 256 -11.83 -20.89 5.80
N ALA A 257 -12.10 -21.04 7.09
CA ALA A 257 -12.99 -20.13 7.82
C ALA A 257 -12.46 -18.68 7.87
N HIS A 258 -11.16 -18.46 7.67
CA HIS A 258 -10.52 -17.15 7.67
C HIS A 258 -10.01 -16.74 6.26
N TRP A 259 -10.83 -16.98 5.23
CA TRP A 259 -10.48 -16.74 3.83
C TRP A 259 -10.35 -15.24 3.46
N TYR A 260 -11.00 -14.36 4.20
CA TYR A 260 -11.26 -12.97 3.82
C TYR A 260 -10.14 -11.97 4.16
N SER A 261 -9.12 -12.37 4.91
CA SER A 261 -7.96 -11.50 5.24
C SER A 261 -6.77 -12.29 5.77
N LEU A 262 -5.61 -11.68 5.90
CA LEU A 262 -4.48 -12.27 6.61
C LEU A 262 -4.63 -12.13 8.14
N ALA A 263 -4.13 -13.13 8.87
CA ALA A 263 -4.13 -13.17 10.33
C ALA A 263 -2.91 -12.42 10.92
N PHE A 264 -2.77 -11.14 10.55
CA PHE A 264 -1.64 -10.31 11.01
C PHE A 264 -1.68 -10.00 12.51
N GLU A 265 -2.84 -10.05 13.14
CA GLU A 265 -2.98 -9.85 14.58
C GLU A 265 -2.23 -10.92 15.39
N ASP A 266 -2.19 -12.16 14.88
CA ASP A 266 -1.47 -13.25 15.55
C ASP A 266 0.03 -12.97 15.56
N VAL A 267 0.56 -12.44 14.43
CA VAL A 267 1.98 -12.09 14.32
C VAL A 267 2.31 -10.90 15.21
N LEU A 268 1.50 -9.83 15.16
CA LEU A 268 1.69 -8.66 16.03
C LEU A 268 1.65 -9.01 17.52
N LYS A 269 0.78 -9.94 17.92
CA LYS A 269 0.71 -10.43 19.29
C LYS A 269 2.01 -11.14 19.69
N GLU A 270 2.51 -12.05 18.85
CA GLU A 270 3.75 -12.79 19.13
C GLU A 270 4.98 -11.88 19.17
N GLU A 271 5.06 -10.86 18.32
CA GLU A 271 6.15 -9.88 18.35
C GLU A 271 6.17 -9.05 19.65
N ARG A 272 4.99 -8.78 20.21
CA ARG A 272 4.87 -8.05 21.49
C ARG A 272 5.27 -8.88 22.70
N GLU A 273 5.22 -10.19 22.61
CA GLU A 273 5.55 -11.14 23.69
C GLU A 273 7.05 -11.52 23.72
N ARG A 274 7.83 -11.10 22.71
CA ARG A 274 9.30 -11.28 22.60
C ARG A 274 10.03 -10.10 23.19
#